data_84d44d81280e350a058eccf8e53152e5
#
_entry.id   84d44d81280e350a058eccf8e53152e5
#
_cell.length_a   1.000
_cell.length_b   1.000
_cell.length_c   1.000
_cell.angle_alpha   90.00
_cell.angle_beta   90.00
_cell.angle_gamma   90.00
#
_symmetry.space_group_name_H-M   'P 1'
#
loop_
_entity.id
_entity.type
_entity.pdbx_description
1 polymer ?
#
loop_
_entity_poly.entity_id
_entity_poly.type
_entity_poly.pdbx_seq_one_letter_code
_entity_poly.pdbx_strand_id
1 'polypeptide(L)'
;MALIPKSPTINLCRPNAHAIPLVFQSDTPDPRDVVFLQDTTGSQGPYIQSARKAIRDICDKISGSGRLSKDLIRFGLIAFRDHPPQDKTYVTKEFGFTSDVDVMQKNLASLVASGGGDGPEAQTAALAAALNMDWAENAVKMVILITDSPPHGIGEASDGFTESPDRKSLDGRRFAT
;
A
#
# COMPACT_ATOMS: atom_id res chain seq x y z
N MET A 1 -46.26 15.51 45.93
CA MET A 1 -44.99 15.70 46.64
C MET A 1 -43.91 15.08 45.74
N ALA A 2 -43.32 15.91 44.90
CA ALA A 2 -42.36 15.46 43.85
C ALA A 2 -40.95 15.62 44.41
N LEU A 3 -40.16 14.55 44.37
CA LEU A 3 -38.77 14.51 44.78
C LEU A 3 -37.89 15.07 43.67
N ILE A 4 -37.19 16.15 43.95
CA ILE A 4 -36.19 16.76 43.09
C ILE A 4 -34.90 15.94 43.23
N PRO A 5 -34.27 15.46 42.13
CA PRO A 5 -32.98 14.79 42.23
C PRO A 5 -31.85 15.81 42.47
N LYS A 6 -31.00 15.49 43.45
CA LYS A 6 -29.81 16.28 43.79
C LYS A 6 -28.81 16.27 42.66
N SER A 7 -28.34 17.44 42.24
CA SER A 7 -27.25 17.66 41.32
C SER A 7 -25.93 17.08 41.87
N PRO A 8 -25.07 16.48 41.02
CA PRO A 8 -23.76 16.02 41.46
C PRO A 8 -22.84 17.23 41.74
N THR A 9 -22.21 17.20 42.89
CA THR A 9 -21.21 18.19 43.34
C THR A 9 -19.94 17.99 42.54
N ILE A 10 -19.57 18.97 41.73
CA ILE A 10 -18.28 18.97 41.00
C ILE A 10 -17.19 19.42 41.97
N ASN A 11 -16.32 18.50 42.38
CA ASN A 11 -15.09 18.83 43.09
C ASN A 11 -14.06 19.38 42.11
N LEU A 12 -13.83 20.69 42.18
CA LEU A 12 -12.72 21.35 41.47
C LEU A 12 -11.40 20.93 42.13
N CYS A 13 -10.71 20.02 41.51
CA CYS A 13 -9.34 19.61 41.85
C CYS A 13 -8.34 20.66 41.34
N ARG A 14 -7.32 20.94 42.16
CA ARG A 14 -6.29 21.98 42.08
C ARG A 14 -5.54 22.06 40.74
N PRO A 15 -5.01 23.24 40.34
CA PRO A 15 -4.21 23.41 39.14
C PRO A 15 -2.78 22.98 39.43
N ASN A 16 -2.41 21.73 39.11
CA ASN A 16 -1.05 21.24 38.83
C ASN A 16 -1.08 19.72 38.63
N ALA A 17 -1.73 19.31 37.57
CA ALA A 17 -1.46 18.00 36.94
C ALA A 17 -1.36 18.24 35.43
N HIS A 18 -0.28 17.81 34.82
CA HIS A 18 -0.17 17.75 33.39
C HIS A 18 -1.39 17.00 32.87
N ALA A 19 -2.33 17.74 32.27
CA ALA A 19 -3.48 17.15 31.61
C ALA A 19 -2.91 16.31 30.45
N ILE A 20 -2.86 14.99 30.62
CA ILE A 20 -2.70 14.08 29.51
C ILE A 20 -3.92 14.33 28.62
N PRO A 21 -3.74 14.74 27.35
CA PRO A 21 -4.88 14.89 26.47
C PRO A 21 -5.60 13.55 26.41
N LEU A 22 -6.88 13.53 26.81
CA LEU A 22 -7.77 12.40 26.57
C LEU A 22 -7.86 12.27 25.06
N VAL A 23 -7.06 11.38 24.49
CA VAL A 23 -7.22 10.95 23.11
C VAL A 23 -8.54 10.18 23.09
N PHE A 24 -9.59 10.84 22.61
CA PHE A 24 -10.81 10.14 22.24
C PHE A 24 -10.45 9.22 21.09
N GLN A 25 -10.21 7.94 21.37
CA GLN A 25 -10.25 6.94 20.33
C GLN A 25 -11.67 6.94 19.80
N SER A 26 -11.83 7.34 18.55
CA SER A 26 -13.11 7.18 17.87
C SER A 26 -13.41 5.69 17.79
N ASP A 27 -14.59 5.24 18.20
CA ASP A 27 -15.04 3.85 18.03
C ASP A 27 -15.24 3.49 16.54
N THR A 28 -15.03 4.44 15.63
CA THR A 28 -15.05 4.21 14.19
C THR A 28 -13.70 3.65 13.75
N PRO A 29 -13.67 2.50 13.06
CA PRO A 29 -12.41 1.95 12.57
C PRO A 29 -11.76 2.92 11.59
N ASP A 30 -10.42 3.06 11.70
CA ASP A 30 -9.65 3.93 10.83
C ASP A 30 -9.78 3.48 9.36
N PRO A 31 -9.88 4.43 8.41
CA PRO A 31 -9.82 4.10 6.99
C PRO A 31 -8.50 3.41 6.65
N ARG A 32 -8.50 2.57 5.64
CA ARG A 32 -7.35 1.76 5.22
C ARG A 32 -7.12 1.86 3.73
N ASP A 33 -5.89 2.13 3.37
CA ASP A 33 -5.41 2.08 1.99
C ASP A 33 -4.42 0.92 1.86
N VAL A 34 -4.71 -0.02 0.99
CA VAL A 34 -3.87 -1.20 0.73
C VAL A 34 -3.39 -1.16 -0.70
N VAL A 35 -2.09 -1.06 -0.92
CA VAL A 35 -1.48 -1.07 -2.25
C VAL A 35 -0.75 -2.39 -2.48
N PHE A 36 -1.02 -3.03 -3.60
CA PHE A 36 -0.30 -4.19 -4.09
C PHE A 36 0.72 -3.76 -5.14
N LEU A 37 2.00 -4.11 -4.92
CA LEU A 37 3.07 -3.97 -5.89
C LEU A 37 3.27 -5.34 -6.52
N GLN A 38 2.80 -5.52 -7.75
CA GLN A 38 2.82 -6.80 -8.44
C GLN A 38 3.88 -6.81 -9.53
N ASP A 39 4.86 -7.68 -9.36
CA ASP A 39 5.80 -8.04 -10.40
C ASP A 39 5.07 -8.69 -11.58
N THR A 40 5.37 -8.21 -12.78
CA THR A 40 4.77 -8.68 -14.03
C THR A 40 5.82 -9.01 -15.08
N THR A 41 7.05 -9.32 -14.65
CA THR A 41 8.10 -9.82 -15.54
C THR A 41 7.84 -11.26 -15.99
N GLY A 42 8.63 -11.74 -16.94
CA GLY A 42 8.42 -13.06 -17.56
C GLY A 42 8.48 -14.22 -16.57
N SER A 43 9.33 -14.13 -15.53
CA SER A 43 9.45 -15.13 -14.46
C SER A 43 8.13 -15.36 -13.73
N GLN A 44 7.28 -14.33 -13.63
CA GLN A 44 5.95 -14.40 -13.02
C GLN A 44 4.93 -15.21 -13.86
N GLY A 45 5.26 -15.63 -15.08
CA GLY A 45 4.36 -16.39 -15.96
C GLY A 45 3.62 -17.53 -15.26
N PRO A 46 4.33 -18.46 -14.57
CA PRO A 46 3.70 -19.56 -13.85
C PRO A 46 2.86 -19.12 -12.63
N TYR A 47 3.17 -17.96 -12.04
CA TYR A 47 2.64 -17.52 -10.75
C TYR A 47 1.58 -16.43 -10.85
N ILE A 48 1.53 -15.69 -11.97
CA ILE A 48 0.67 -14.50 -12.11
C ILE A 48 -0.82 -14.80 -11.83
N GLN A 49 -1.31 -15.98 -12.20
CA GLN A 49 -2.69 -16.36 -11.93
C GLN A 49 -2.94 -16.61 -10.44
N SER A 50 -1.98 -17.24 -9.78
CA SER A 50 -2.06 -17.48 -8.33
C SER A 50 -1.96 -16.17 -7.56
N ALA A 51 -1.07 -15.25 -7.98
CA ALA A 51 -0.95 -13.91 -7.39
C ALA A 51 -2.26 -13.12 -7.54
N ARG A 52 -2.84 -13.09 -8.74
CA ARG A 52 -4.15 -12.44 -8.98
C ARG A 52 -5.25 -13.02 -8.08
N LYS A 53 -5.29 -14.35 -7.95
CA LYS A 53 -6.25 -15.02 -7.09
C LYS A 53 -6.04 -14.64 -5.62
N ALA A 54 -4.79 -14.67 -5.15
CA ALA A 54 -4.45 -14.30 -3.77
C ALA A 54 -4.83 -12.85 -3.44
N ILE A 55 -4.52 -11.90 -4.33
CA ILE A 55 -4.89 -10.49 -4.15
C ILE A 55 -6.43 -10.35 -4.08
N ARG A 56 -7.16 -11.01 -4.99
CA ARG A 56 -8.63 -11.02 -4.99
C ARG A 56 -9.18 -11.57 -3.67
N ASP A 57 -8.69 -12.73 -3.23
CA ASP A 57 -9.13 -13.36 -1.99
C ASP A 57 -8.86 -12.47 -0.76
N ILE A 58 -7.76 -11.69 -0.78
CA ILE A 58 -7.44 -10.70 0.26
C ILE A 58 -8.46 -9.55 0.22
N CYS A 59 -8.71 -8.97 -0.95
CA CYS A 59 -9.68 -7.89 -1.11
C CYS A 59 -11.09 -8.32 -0.65
N ASP A 60 -11.53 -9.51 -1.07
CA ASP A 60 -12.84 -10.07 -0.70
C ASP A 60 -12.94 -10.30 0.81
N LYS A 61 -11.90 -10.87 1.44
CA LYS A 61 -11.88 -11.12 2.88
C LYS A 61 -11.91 -9.82 3.68
N ILE A 62 -11.17 -8.81 3.27
CA ILE A 62 -11.15 -7.52 3.97
C ILE A 62 -12.51 -6.83 3.82
N SER A 63 -13.04 -6.76 2.59
CA SER A 63 -14.33 -6.14 2.29
C SER A 63 -15.51 -6.88 2.93
N GLY A 64 -15.43 -8.23 3.00
CA GLY A 64 -16.47 -9.09 3.56
C GLY A 64 -16.40 -9.31 5.08
N SER A 65 -15.37 -8.78 5.76
CA SER A 65 -15.14 -9.02 7.19
C SER A 65 -16.24 -8.47 8.11
N GLY A 66 -17.07 -7.54 7.62
CA GLY A 66 -18.07 -6.82 8.41
C GLY A 66 -17.50 -5.89 9.48
N ARG A 67 -16.16 -5.90 9.66
CA ARG A 67 -15.47 -5.05 10.64
C ARG A 67 -15.20 -3.63 10.13
N LEU A 68 -15.20 -3.47 8.81
CA LEU A 68 -14.99 -2.19 8.13
C LEU A 68 -16.14 -1.97 7.17
N SER A 69 -16.67 -0.75 7.14
CA SER A 69 -17.53 -0.33 6.03
C SER A 69 -16.71 -0.37 4.73
N LYS A 70 -17.35 -0.72 3.62
CA LYS A 70 -16.70 -0.73 2.29
C LYS A 70 -16.09 0.64 1.94
N ASP A 71 -16.66 1.71 2.48
CA ASP A 71 -16.21 3.09 2.26
C ASP A 71 -14.93 3.43 3.04
N LEU A 72 -14.54 2.59 3.99
CA LEU A 72 -13.34 2.78 4.81
C LEU A 72 -12.13 2.01 4.28
N ILE A 73 -12.23 1.33 3.14
CA ILE A 73 -11.11 0.63 2.54
C ILE A 73 -10.97 0.94 1.08
N ARG A 74 -9.74 1.22 0.65
CA ARG A 74 -9.39 1.39 -0.75
C ARG A 74 -8.21 0.47 -1.10
N PHE A 75 -8.24 -0.07 -2.31
CA PHE A 75 -7.21 -0.92 -2.87
C PHE A 75 -6.51 -0.20 -4.02
N GLY A 76 -5.20 -0.18 -4.00
CA GLY A 76 -4.37 0.31 -5.09
C GLY A 76 -3.57 -0.84 -5.71
N LEU A 77 -3.17 -0.69 -6.96
CA LEU A 77 -2.35 -1.65 -7.67
C LEU A 77 -1.29 -0.91 -8.47
N ILE A 78 -0.05 -1.36 -8.32
CA ILE A 78 1.08 -0.96 -9.16
C ILE A 78 1.68 -2.23 -9.74
N ALA A 79 1.66 -2.37 -11.05
CA ALA A 79 2.43 -3.38 -11.74
C ALA A 79 3.84 -2.84 -12.02
N PHE A 80 4.86 -3.67 -11.89
CA PHE A 80 6.21 -3.27 -12.25
C PHE A 80 6.91 -4.36 -13.06
N ARG A 81 7.97 -3.98 -13.75
CA ARG A 81 8.86 -4.81 -14.53
C ARG A 81 10.29 -4.40 -14.28
N ASP A 82 11.04 -4.17 -15.34
CA ASP A 82 12.44 -3.83 -15.29
C ASP A 82 12.74 -2.48 -15.95
N HIS A 83 13.94 -1.97 -15.72
CA HIS A 83 14.44 -0.73 -16.32
C HIS A 83 14.98 -0.98 -17.75
N PRO A 84 14.90 0.03 -18.63
CA PRO A 84 15.64 -0.03 -19.89
C PRO A 84 17.16 -0.11 -19.64
N PRO A 85 17.90 -0.88 -20.46
CA PRO A 85 17.49 -1.53 -21.68
C PRO A 85 16.86 -2.92 -21.53
N GLN A 86 16.77 -3.50 -20.33
CA GLN A 86 16.28 -4.84 -20.05
C GLN A 86 14.81 -4.98 -20.43
N ASP A 87 13.97 -4.04 -20.00
CA ASP A 87 12.60 -3.93 -20.48
C ASP A 87 12.32 -2.52 -21.02
N LYS A 88 11.66 -2.44 -22.17
CA LYS A 88 11.30 -1.17 -22.83
C LYS A 88 9.79 -0.89 -22.78
N THR A 89 9.01 -1.73 -22.12
CA THR A 89 7.56 -1.61 -22.09
C THR A 89 7.12 -0.60 -21.04
N TYR A 90 7.41 -0.85 -19.80
CA TYR A 90 7.23 0.08 -18.67
C TYR A 90 8.06 -0.38 -17.46
N VAL A 91 8.49 0.57 -16.65
CA VAL A 91 9.09 0.30 -15.35
C VAL A 91 7.99 0.07 -14.32
N THR A 92 7.05 1.01 -14.23
CA THR A 92 5.86 0.93 -13.37
C THR A 92 4.60 1.29 -14.14
N LYS A 93 3.49 0.69 -13.75
CA LYS A 93 2.14 1.03 -14.24
C LYS A 93 1.18 1.09 -13.07
N GLU A 94 0.64 2.29 -12.82
CA GLU A 94 -0.25 2.58 -11.70
C GLU A 94 -1.71 2.49 -12.10
N PHE A 95 -2.56 1.94 -11.22
CA PHE A 95 -4.00 1.82 -11.42
C PHE A 95 -4.82 2.67 -10.43
N GLY A 96 -4.14 3.44 -9.57
CA GLY A 96 -4.79 4.27 -8.57
C GLY A 96 -5.51 3.49 -7.47
N PHE A 97 -6.24 4.22 -6.61
CA PHE A 97 -7.05 3.64 -5.55
C PHE A 97 -8.50 3.44 -5.98
N THR A 98 -9.12 2.36 -5.50
CA THR A 98 -10.53 2.06 -5.65
C THR A 98 -11.09 1.35 -4.41
N SER A 99 -12.31 1.64 -4.01
CA SER A 99 -13.08 0.86 -3.03
C SER A 99 -13.90 -0.25 -3.69
N ASP A 100 -13.98 -0.25 -5.03
CA ASP A 100 -14.73 -1.23 -5.80
C ASP A 100 -13.84 -2.44 -6.14
N VAL A 101 -14.17 -3.58 -5.55
CA VAL A 101 -13.44 -4.85 -5.76
C VAL A 101 -13.54 -5.32 -7.22
N ASP A 102 -14.64 -5.03 -7.93
CA ASP A 102 -14.79 -5.42 -9.34
C ASP A 102 -13.83 -4.61 -10.23
N VAL A 103 -13.61 -3.33 -9.91
CA VAL A 103 -12.59 -2.51 -10.58
C VAL A 103 -11.20 -3.07 -10.32
N MET A 104 -10.89 -3.43 -9.07
CA MET A 104 -9.62 -4.07 -8.72
C MET A 104 -9.43 -5.39 -9.47
N GLN A 105 -10.46 -6.21 -9.58
CA GLN A 105 -10.41 -7.47 -10.33
C GLN A 105 -10.15 -7.25 -11.83
N LYS A 106 -10.75 -6.23 -12.45
CA LYS A 106 -10.50 -5.84 -13.83
C LYS A 106 -9.05 -5.40 -14.03
N ASN A 107 -8.52 -4.58 -13.11
CA ASN A 107 -7.12 -4.15 -13.13
C ASN A 107 -6.18 -5.36 -13.07
N LEU A 108 -6.41 -6.27 -12.12
CA LEU A 108 -5.65 -7.51 -12.00
C LEU A 108 -5.73 -8.38 -13.27
N ALA A 109 -6.91 -8.51 -13.86
CA ALA A 109 -7.11 -9.30 -15.08
C ALA A 109 -6.33 -8.73 -16.28
N SER A 110 -6.04 -7.43 -16.30
CA SER A 110 -5.28 -6.78 -17.35
C SER A 110 -3.76 -7.02 -17.27
N LEU A 111 -3.25 -7.52 -16.16
CA LEU A 111 -1.82 -7.79 -16.00
C LEU A 111 -1.40 -8.95 -16.91
N VAL A 112 -0.24 -8.84 -17.53
CA VAL A 112 0.36 -9.87 -18.36
C VAL A 112 1.82 -10.03 -17.93
N ALA A 113 2.21 -11.25 -17.59
CA ALA A 113 3.60 -11.57 -17.31
C ALA A 113 4.41 -11.61 -18.61
N SER A 114 5.34 -10.68 -18.75
CA SER A 114 6.28 -10.62 -19.89
C SER A 114 7.39 -9.60 -19.60
N GLY A 115 8.46 -9.61 -20.39
CA GLY A 115 9.59 -8.70 -20.20
C GLY A 115 10.50 -9.16 -19.07
N GLY A 116 11.28 -8.21 -18.51
CA GLY A 116 12.48 -8.48 -17.75
C GLY A 116 13.64 -8.81 -18.65
N GLY A 117 14.88 -8.75 -18.19
CA GLY A 117 16.07 -8.99 -19.02
C GLY A 117 17.23 -9.54 -18.24
N ASP A 118 17.22 -9.40 -16.94
CA ASP A 118 18.20 -9.98 -16.02
C ASP A 118 17.48 -10.55 -14.77
N GLY A 119 18.19 -10.80 -13.68
CA GLY A 119 17.60 -11.43 -12.49
C GLY A 119 16.88 -10.46 -11.56
N PRO A 120 17.50 -9.31 -11.25
CA PRO A 120 16.86 -8.25 -10.46
C PRO A 120 15.79 -7.50 -11.25
N GLU A 121 14.86 -6.87 -10.51
CA GLU A 121 13.74 -6.14 -11.09
C GLU A 121 13.53 -4.77 -10.43
N ALA A 122 12.72 -3.92 -11.05
CA ALA A 122 12.52 -2.52 -10.64
C ALA A 122 11.62 -2.34 -9.39
N GLN A 123 11.87 -3.11 -8.33
CA GLN A 123 11.10 -3.04 -7.07
C GLN A 123 11.21 -1.67 -6.41
N THR A 124 12.37 -1.05 -6.48
CA THR A 124 12.63 0.28 -5.90
C THR A 124 11.80 1.35 -6.60
N ALA A 125 11.62 1.25 -7.92
CA ALA A 125 10.72 2.12 -8.69
C ALA A 125 9.26 1.92 -8.25
N ALA A 126 8.83 0.67 -8.05
CA ALA A 126 7.47 0.39 -7.58
C ALA A 126 7.20 0.95 -6.18
N LEU A 127 8.17 0.84 -5.27
CA LEU A 127 8.08 1.45 -3.94
C LEU A 127 8.06 2.99 -4.02
N ALA A 128 8.86 3.59 -4.90
CA ALA A 128 8.86 5.03 -5.12
C ALA A 128 7.53 5.51 -5.73
N ALA A 129 6.95 4.75 -6.64
CA ALA A 129 5.63 5.02 -7.20
C ALA A 129 4.55 4.95 -6.10
N ALA A 130 4.62 3.95 -5.22
CA ALA A 130 3.67 3.83 -4.10
C ALA A 130 3.70 5.04 -3.16
N LEU A 131 4.86 5.64 -2.92
CA LEU A 131 4.98 6.86 -2.11
C LEU A 131 4.25 8.07 -2.72
N ASN A 132 4.02 8.07 -4.03
CA ASN A 132 3.37 9.17 -4.74
C ASN A 132 1.88 8.95 -5.01
N MET A 133 1.35 7.80 -4.63
CA MET A 133 -0.08 7.54 -4.78
C MET A 133 -0.91 8.49 -3.92
N ASP A 134 -2.17 8.69 -4.31
CA ASP A 134 -3.12 9.55 -3.60
C ASP A 134 -3.67 8.87 -2.33
N TRP A 135 -2.79 8.72 -1.34
CA TRP A 135 -3.11 8.16 -0.03
C TRP A 135 -4.10 9.06 0.73
N ALA A 136 -5.10 8.47 1.37
CA ALA A 136 -5.94 9.22 2.29
C ALA A 136 -5.11 9.66 3.52
N GLU A 137 -5.28 10.91 3.94
CA GLU A 137 -4.47 11.54 4.98
C GLU A 137 -4.50 10.73 6.30
N ASN A 138 -5.69 10.35 6.73
CA ASN A 138 -5.93 9.66 8.00
C ASN A 138 -6.06 8.14 7.86
N ALA A 139 -5.66 7.55 6.72
CA ALA A 139 -5.73 6.12 6.51
C ALA A 139 -4.50 5.38 7.06
N VAL A 140 -4.73 4.20 7.60
CA VAL A 140 -3.66 3.21 7.80
C VAL A 140 -3.19 2.76 6.41
N LYS A 141 -1.92 3.02 6.12
CA LYS A 141 -1.30 2.74 4.81
C LYS A 141 -0.58 1.41 4.84
N MET A 142 -0.92 0.53 3.91
CA MET A 142 -0.32 -0.81 3.80
C MET A 142 0.17 -1.04 2.38
N VAL A 143 1.42 -1.50 2.25
CA VAL A 143 2.03 -1.88 0.97
C VAL A 143 2.36 -3.37 1.01
N ILE A 144 1.94 -4.11 -0.02
CA ILE A 144 2.19 -5.55 -0.16
C ILE A 144 2.97 -5.75 -1.47
N LEU A 145 4.24 -6.16 -1.33
CA LEU A 145 5.11 -6.47 -2.47
C LEU A 145 5.00 -7.95 -2.82
N ILE A 146 4.81 -8.25 -4.10
CA ILE A 146 4.69 -9.61 -4.66
C ILE A 146 5.67 -9.73 -5.81
N THR A 147 6.75 -10.47 -5.59
CA THR A 147 7.84 -10.70 -6.55
C THR A 147 8.59 -11.99 -6.20
N ASP A 148 9.30 -12.55 -7.17
CA ASP A 148 10.23 -13.67 -7.03
C ASP A 148 11.69 -13.26 -7.27
N SER A 149 11.95 -11.98 -7.48
CA SER A 149 13.25 -11.43 -7.85
C SER A 149 13.78 -10.46 -6.78
N PRO A 150 15.11 -10.28 -6.66
CA PRO A 150 15.71 -9.23 -5.84
C PRO A 150 15.59 -7.85 -6.52
N PRO A 151 15.79 -6.74 -5.78
CA PRO A 151 15.89 -5.41 -6.37
C PRO A 151 17.27 -5.18 -7.00
N HIS A 152 17.36 -4.28 -7.98
CA HIS A 152 18.61 -3.80 -8.52
C HIS A 152 19.51 -3.13 -7.48
N GLY A 153 20.83 -3.24 -7.71
CA GLY A 153 21.85 -2.48 -6.97
C GLY A 153 22.24 -3.06 -5.61
N ILE A 154 21.86 -4.30 -5.31
CA ILE A 154 22.26 -5.00 -4.07
C ILE A 154 23.45 -5.94 -4.26
N GLY A 155 24.02 -6.02 -5.49
CA GLY A 155 25.22 -6.80 -5.78
C GLY A 155 24.95 -8.22 -6.29
N GLU A 156 23.76 -8.49 -6.82
CA GLU A 156 23.46 -9.75 -7.49
C GLU A 156 24.32 -9.94 -8.76
N ALA A 157 24.85 -11.13 -8.95
CA ALA A 157 25.77 -11.41 -10.06
C ALA A 157 25.11 -11.29 -11.46
N SER A 158 23.79 -11.40 -11.55
CA SER A 158 23.00 -11.26 -12.77
C SER A 158 22.51 -9.84 -13.02
N ASP A 159 22.81 -8.89 -12.11
CA ASP A 159 22.34 -7.50 -12.21
C ASP A 159 23.07 -6.75 -13.32
N GLY A 160 22.34 -6.29 -14.32
CA GLY A 160 22.83 -5.43 -15.38
C GLY A 160 23.18 -4.00 -14.92
N PHE A 161 22.82 -3.64 -13.70
CA PHE A 161 23.09 -2.34 -13.09
C PHE A 161 24.06 -2.46 -11.91
N THR A 162 25.09 -1.63 -11.89
CA THR A 162 26.05 -1.58 -10.77
C THR A 162 25.51 -0.87 -9.54
N GLU A 163 24.48 -0.05 -9.71
CA GLU A 163 23.74 0.67 -8.66
C GLU A 163 22.26 0.69 -9.02
N SER A 164 21.37 0.80 -8.03
CA SER A 164 19.94 0.94 -8.30
C SER A 164 19.68 2.13 -9.23
N PRO A 165 19.00 1.91 -10.38
CA PRO A 165 18.64 3.00 -11.30
C PRO A 165 17.79 4.08 -10.65
N ASP A 166 17.08 3.74 -9.57
CA ASP A 166 16.14 4.61 -8.85
C ASP A 166 16.81 5.40 -7.72
N ARG A 167 18.09 5.20 -7.45
CA ARG A 167 18.79 5.86 -6.34
C ARG A 167 18.58 7.37 -6.32
N LYS A 168 18.62 8.02 -7.49
CA LYS A 168 18.39 9.47 -7.61
C LYS A 168 16.95 9.88 -7.27
N SER A 169 15.99 9.01 -7.55
CA SER A 169 14.57 9.24 -7.25
C SER A 169 14.28 9.18 -5.75
N LEU A 170 15.03 8.36 -5.01
CA LEU A 170 14.90 8.20 -3.55
C LEU A 170 15.67 9.28 -2.79
N ASP A 171 16.88 9.64 -3.26
CA ASP A 171 17.73 10.67 -2.63
C ASP A 171 17.13 12.09 -2.69
N GLY A 172 16.30 12.38 -3.70
CA GLY A 172 15.60 13.66 -3.84
C GLY A 172 14.44 13.86 -2.86
N ARG A 173 14.03 12.82 -2.15
CA ARG A 173 12.90 12.83 -1.22
C ARG A 173 13.39 12.58 0.19
N ARG A 174 14.03 13.59 0.79
CA ARG A 174 14.18 13.61 2.23
C ARG A 174 12.77 13.71 2.81
N PHE A 175 12.40 12.71 3.63
CA PHE A 175 11.18 12.76 4.41
C PHE A 175 11.14 14.10 5.16
N ALA A 176 10.19 14.97 4.80
CA ALA A 176 9.86 16.11 5.63
C ALA A 176 9.24 15.52 6.90
N THR A 177 10.00 15.60 7.98
CA THR A 177 9.57 15.27 9.34
C THR A 177 8.62 16.34 9.87
#